data_cbb00a433122bdce5cd3eeb05043aad1
#
_entry.id   cbb00a433122bdce5cd3eeb05043aad1
#
_cell.length_a   1.000
_cell.length_b   1.000
_cell.length_c   1.000
_cell.angle_alpha   90.00
_cell.angle_beta   90.00
_cell.angle_gamma   90.00
#
_symmetry.space_group_name_H-M   'P 1'
#
loop_
_entity.id
_entity.type
_entity.pdbx_description
1 polymer ?
#
loop_
_entity_poly.entity_id
_entity_poly.type
_entity_poly.pdbx_seq_one_letter_code
_entity_poly.pdbx_strand_id
1 'polypeptide(L)'
;MRSEVPLMCRNGFSINIGYYTSTLTDIKSDRLLTDPDVFLLRLHQEGKVQLTDEEMQKVKNFAEIEKEVRTHHNTDVSLYNVFQSDIIPILGKPLIAQYWDWDISEKYVPLEISVLNSLDLDDATCEILKAQTIMRDIDGKSHVASPRILELAHQEVHHPRLIQAIDNANQRIMNFLAENEHQEVVAPKAGSPASLRVPEEQLKDITDGKALFEFITAPFRGYVIYVDVWGTWCGPCRDQMGYVPALKKMLEGKPVVYLYFCNNSPDEAWRIYIRQNHLDTDNAIHYNLPKTQESAIEQYLEVSGFPTYRLVDTTGRLVPGGAPWPSNPSAVVAAIEQLLNK
;
A
#
# COMPACT_ATOMS: atom_id res chain seq x y z
N MET A 1 31.28 -26.31 -15.07
CA MET A 1 31.02 -24.86 -14.93
C MET A 1 29.59 -24.64 -15.38
N ARG A 2 28.64 -24.55 -14.46
CA ARG A 2 27.26 -24.17 -14.74
C ARG A 2 27.22 -22.64 -14.76
N SER A 3 26.80 -22.08 -15.88
CA SER A 3 26.66 -20.65 -16.09
C SER A 3 25.69 -20.06 -15.07
N GLU A 4 26.13 -19.06 -14.35
CA GLU A 4 25.28 -18.23 -13.51
C GLU A 4 24.22 -17.57 -14.41
N VAL A 5 22.97 -17.93 -14.20
CA VAL A 5 21.85 -17.24 -14.83
C VAL A 5 21.67 -15.93 -14.04
N PRO A 6 21.76 -14.76 -14.69
CA PRO A 6 21.48 -13.51 -14.02
C PRO A 6 20.00 -13.50 -13.61
N LEU A 7 19.72 -13.13 -12.36
CA LEU A 7 18.38 -12.86 -11.81
C LEU A 7 17.69 -11.62 -12.45
N MET A 8 17.97 -11.34 -13.69
CA MET A 8 17.28 -10.34 -14.51
C MET A 8 16.51 -11.05 -15.61
N CYS A 9 15.20 -10.96 -15.57
CA CYS A 9 14.38 -11.26 -16.74
C CYS A 9 14.91 -10.45 -17.92
N ARG A 10 15.23 -11.12 -19.03
CA ARG A 10 15.89 -10.57 -20.23
C ARG A 10 15.15 -9.43 -20.92
N ASN A 11 13.96 -9.04 -20.48
CA ASN A 11 13.10 -8.07 -21.17
C ASN A 11 12.74 -6.81 -20.35
N GLY A 12 13.45 -6.50 -19.25
CA GLY A 12 13.24 -5.21 -18.55
C GLY A 12 11.81 -4.99 -18.01
N PHE A 13 10.97 -6.02 -17.99
CA PHE A 13 9.66 -5.94 -17.36
C PHE A 13 9.82 -5.99 -15.85
N SER A 14 9.67 -4.85 -15.20
CA SER A 14 9.32 -4.78 -13.80
C SER A 14 7.92 -5.39 -13.69
N ILE A 15 7.84 -6.68 -13.37
CA ILE A 15 6.57 -7.31 -13.06
C ILE A 15 6.15 -6.73 -11.72
N ASN A 16 5.20 -5.81 -11.75
CA ASN A 16 4.62 -5.19 -10.56
C ASN A 16 3.62 -6.19 -9.95
N ILE A 17 4.13 -7.11 -9.13
CA ILE A 17 3.35 -8.16 -8.50
C ILE A 17 2.87 -7.65 -7.14
N GLY A 18 1.56 -7.36 -7.02
CA GLY A 18 0.89 -6.86 -5.83
C GLY A 18 0.44 -7.99 -4.88
N TYR A 19 0.79 -7.94 -3.68
CA TYR A 19 0.44 -8.49 -2.36
C TYR A 19 -0.52 -9.69 -2.20
N TYR A 20 -0.24 -10.59 -1.21
CA TYR A 20 -1.20 -11.26 -0.31
C TYR A 20 -0.92 -12.73 0.09
N THR A 21 -1.20 -13.15 1.33
CA THR A 21 -0.85 -14.44 1.92
C THR A 21 -1.87 -15.13 2.81
N SER A 22 -1.77 -16.46 3.00
CA SER A 22 -2.14 -17.29 4.14
C SER A 22 -1.70 -18.78 4.02
N THR A 23 -1.73 -19.61 5.06
CA THR A 23 -1.08 -20.92 5.09
C THR A 23 -1.81 -22.04 4.35
N LEU A 24 -1.04 -22.95 3.76
CA LEU A 24 -1.49 -24.10 2.99
C LEU A 24 -2.30 -25.14 3.78
N THR A 25 -2.09 -25.28 5.09
CA THR A 25 -2.79 -26.28 5.89
C THR A 25 -4.26 -25.95 6.08
N ASP A 26 -4.60 -24.69 6.26
CA ASP A 26 -6.00 -24.25 6.42
C ASP A 26 -6.73 -24.17 5.09
N ILE A 27 -6.00 -23.86 4.00
CA ILE A 27 -6.56 -23.78 2.66
C ILE A 27 -7.05 -25.14 2.16
N LYS A 28 -6.32 -26.22 2.47
CA LYS A 28 -6.71 -27.57 2.05
C LYS A 28 -8.01 -28.05 2.71
N SER A 29 -8.38 -27.49 3.84
CA SER A 29 -9.61 -27.85 4.56
C SER A 29 -10.81 -26.97 4.19
N ASP A 30 -10.58 -25.80 3.61
CA ASP A 30 -11.62 -24.82 3.30
C ASP A 30 -11.63 -24.46 1.80
N ARG A 31 -12.48 -25.15 1.03
CA ARG A 31 -12.67 -24.89 -0.41
C ARG A 31 -13.05 -23.44 -0.73
N LEU A 32 -13.56 -22.70 0.26
CA LEU A 32 -13.95 -21.30 0.08
C LEU A 32 -12.75 -20.37 -0.12
N LEU A 33 -11.55 -20.81 0.27
CA LEU A 33 -10.32 -20.02 0.17
C LEU A 33 -9.54 -20.33 -1.13
N THR A 34 -9.82 -21.47 -1.74
CA THR A 34 -9.18 -21.90 -3.01
C THR A 34 -9.92 -21.41 -4.25
N ASP A 35 -11.22 -21.06 -4.10
CA ASP A 35 -12.07 -20.63 -5.21
C ASP A 35 -12.74 -19.29 -4.86
N PRO A 36 -12.02 -18.15 -4.98
CA PRO A 36 -12.52 -16.84 -4.56
C PRO A 36 -13.76 -16.37 -5.31
N ASP A 37 -13.93 -16.76 -6.56
CA ASP A 37 -15.12 -16.50 -7.38
C ASP A 37 -16.35 -17.21 -6.81
N VAL A 38 -16.22 -18.49 -6.44
CA VAL A 38 -17.30 -19.28 -5.82
C VAL A 38 -17.71 -18.66 -4.49
N PHE A 39 -16.75 -18.20 -3.70
CA PHE A 39 -17.01 -17.55 -2.42
C PHE A 39 -17.78 -16.22 -2.61
N LEU A 40 -17.30 -15.36 -3.50
CA LEU A 40 -17.94 -14.06 -3.80
C LEU A 40 -19.36 -14.23 -4.33
N LEU A 41 -19.56 -15.16 -5.27
CA LEU A 41 -20.87 -15.45 -5.85
C LEU A 41 -21.85 -15.97 -4.79
N ARG A 42 -21.39 -16.84 -3.89
CA ARG A 42 -22.20 -17.35 -2.78
C ARG A 42 -22.61 -16.23 -1.82
N LEU A 43 -21.69 -15.40 -1.38
CA LEU A 43 -22.03 -14.25 -0.49
C LEU A 43 -23.00 -13.29 -1.15
N HIS A 44 -22.89 -13.07 -2.44
CA HIS A 44 -23.82 -12.24 -3.19
C HIS A 44 -25.24 -12.88 -3.25
N GLN A 45 -25.32 -14.19 -3.56
CA GLN A 45 -26.58 -14.93 -3.59
C GLN A 45 -27.28 -14.99 -2.23
N GLU A 46 -26.50 -15.07 -1.15
CA GLU A 46 -27.00 -15.05 0.23
C GLU A 46 -27.39 -13.65 0.70
N GLY A 47 -27.22 -12.62 -0.15
CA GLY A 47 -27.51 -11.21 0.18
C GLY A 47 -26.57 -10.59 1.21
N LYS A 48 -25.47 -11.28 1.54
CA LYS A 48 -24.48 -10.83 2.53
C LYS A 48 -23.52 -9.80 1.99
N VAL A 49 -23.30 -9.78 0.67
CA VAL A 49 -22.48 -8.80 -0.04
C VAL A 49 -23.22 -8.35 -1.29
N GLN A 50 -23.20 -7.05 -1.55
CA GLN A 50 -23.69 -6.49 -2.81
C GLN A 50 -22.51 -6.30 -3.75
N LEU A 51 -22.49 -7.04 -4.85
CA LEU A 51 -21.59 -6.81 -5.97
C LEU A 51 -22.31 -5.93 -7.00
N THR A 52 -21.63 -4.93 -7.51
CA THR A 52 -22.10 -4.17 -8.67
C THR A 52 -22.08 -5.04 -9.93
N ASP A 53 -22.78 -4.65 -10.97
CA ASP A 53 -22.78 -5.37 -12.25
C ASP A 53 -21.35 -5.49 -12.83
N GLU A 54 -20.53 -4.45 -12.67
CA GLU A 54 -19.12 -4.46 -13.08
C GLU A 54 -18.31 -5.48 -12.29
N GLU A 55 -18.45 -5.51 -10.98
CA GLU A 55 -17.73 -6.47 -10.11
C GLU A 55 -18.21 -7.90 -10.37
N MET A 56 -19.49 -8.11 -10.57
CA MET A 56 -20.05 -9.40 -10.96
C MET A 56 -19.44 -9.89 -12.28
N GLN A 57 -19.24 -8.98 -13.25
CA GLN A 57 -18.61 -9.33 -14.52
C GLN A 57 -17.13 -9.67 -14.32
N LYS A 58 -16.40 -8.97 -13.47
CA LYS A 58 -15.00 -9.28 -13.12
C LYS A 58 -14.86 -10.67 -12.49
N VAL A 59 -15.74 -11.02 -11.54
CA VAL A 59 -15.75 -12.34 -10.90
C VAL A 59 -16.02 -13.45 -11.94
N LYS A 60 -16.98 -13.25 -12.82
CA LYS A 60 -17.28 -14.22 -13.89
C LYS A 60 -16.12 -14.38 -14.88
N ASN A 61 -15.50 -13.27 -15.27
CA ASN A 61 -14.34 -13.27 -16.15
C ASN A 61 -13.15 -14.03 -15.53
N PHE A 62 -12.89 -13.84 -14.24
CA PHE A 62 -11.88 -14.57 -13.50
C PHE A 62 -12.16 -16.08 -13.52
N ALA A 63 -13.39 -16.50 -13.23
CA ALA A 63 -13.80 -17.91 -13.25
C ALA A 63 -13.62 -18.57 -14.63
N GLU A 64 -13.90 -17.83 -15.72
CA GLU A 64 -13.70 -18.32 -17.08
C GLU A 64 -12.21 -18.50 -17.40
N ILE A 65 -11.35 -17.51 -17.07
CA ILE A 65 -9.90 -17.57 -17.26
C ILE A 65 -9.29 -18.72 -16.43
N GLU A 66 -9.69 -18.83 -15.15
CA GLU A 66 -9.23 -19.91 -14.28
C GLU A 66 -9.56 -21.29 -14.85
N LYS A 67 -10.78 -21.47 -15.36
CA LYS A 67 -11.20 -22.69 -16.01
C LYS A 67 -10.39 -23.00 -17.28
N GLU A 68 -10.08 -21.98 -18.07
CA GLU A 68 -9.27 -22.12 -19.28
C GLU A 68 -7.82 -22.51 -18.93
N VAL A 69 -7.20 -21.84 -17.95
CA VAL A 69 -5.85 -22.15 -17.48
C VAL A 69 -5.77 -23.59 -16.97
N ARG A 70 -6.72 -24.02 -16.12
CA ARG A 70 -6.76 -25.38 -15.58
C ARG A 70 -7.00 -26.45 -16.67
N THR A 71 -7.69 -26.10 -17.76
CA THR A 71 -8.06 -27.06 -18.81
C THR A 71 -6.98 -27.20 -19.87
N HIS A 72 -6.27 -26.15 -20.21
CA HIS A 72 -5.35 -26.10 -21.35
C HIS A 72 -3.87 -25.98 -20.96
N HIS A 73 -3.54 -25.99 -19.66
CA HIS A 73 -2.18 -25.78 -19.16
C HIS A 73 -1.51 -24.56 -19.79
N ASN A 74 -2.23 -23.46 -19.86
CA ASN A 74 -1.75 -22.23 -20.48
C ASN A 74 -0.71 -21.56 -19.59
N THR A 75 0.48 -21.26 -20.13
CA THR A 75 1.58 -20.58 -19.43
C THR A 75 1.35 -19.08 -19.24
N ASP A 76 0.14 -18.59 -19.49
CA ASP A 76 -0.19 -17.18 -19.39
C ASP A 76 -0.36 -16.74 -17.92
N VAL A 77 0.34 -15.69 -17.55
CA VAL A 77 0.27 -15.04 -16.23
C VAL A 77 -1.03 -14.22 -16.07
N SER A 78 -1.92 -14.27 -17.07
CA SER A 78 -3.17 -13.49 -17.11
C SER A 78 -4.09 -13.78 -15.92
N LEU A 79 -4.23 -15.04 -15.47
CA LEU A 79 -5.04 -15.40 -14.32
C LEU A 79 -4.58 -14.68 -13.07
N TYR A 80 -3.26 -14.66 -12.82
CA TYR A 80 -2.67 -13.98 -11.69
C TYR A 80 -2.90 -12.47 -11.75
N ASN A 81 -2.71 -11.86 -12.90
CA ASN A 81 -2.94 -10.44 -13.11
C ASN A 81 -4.41 -10.07 -12.89
N VAL A 82 -5.36 -10.87 -13.42
CA VAL A 82 -6.80 -10.65 -13.20
C VAL A 82 -7.19 -10.84 -11.73
N PHE A 83 -6.62 -11.84 -11.05
CA PHE A 83 -6.82 -12.01 -9.61
C PHE A 83 -6.38 -10.76 -8.84
N GLN A 84 -5.19 -10.24 -9.15
CA GLN A 84 -4.64 -9.04 -8.53
C GLN A 84 -5.47 -7.77 -8.80
N SER A 85 -5.82 -7.54 -10.07
CA SER A 85 -6.45 -6.29 -10.49
C SER A 85 -7.95 -6.25 -10.19
N ASP A 86 -8.63 -7.38 -10.29
CA ASP A 86 -10.09 -7.43 -10.32
C ASP A 86 -10.69 -8.10 -9.08
N ILE A 87 -10.08 -9.18 -8.59
CA ILE A 87 -10.66 -9.96 -7.49
C ILE A 87 -10.23 -9.42 -6.12
N ILE A 88 -8.96 -9.09 -5.94
CA ILE A 88 -8.44 -8.57 -4.66
C ILE A 88 -9.20 -7.33 -4.18
N PRO A 89 -9.46 -6.30 -5.01
CA PRO A 89 -10.22 -5.13 -4.58
C PRO A 89 -11.65 -5.46 -4.11
N ILE A 90 -12.27 -6.49 -4.72
CA ILE A 90 -13.60 -6.94 -4.32
C ILE A 90 -13.52 -7.66 -2.96
N LEU A 91 -12.55 -8.56 -2.79
CA LEU A 91 -12.32 -9.28 -1.53
C LEU A 91 -11.99 -8.34 -0.36
N GLY A 92 -11.33 -7.23 -0.63
CA GLY A 92 -10.98 -6.21 0.36
C GLY A 92 -12.14 -5.32 0.83
N LYS A 93 -13.36 -5.52 0.33
CA LYS A 93 -14.52 -4.72 0.78
C LYS A 93 -14.80 -4.93 2.26
N PRO A 94 -15.14 -3.85 3.01
CA PRO A 94 -15.36 -3.92 4.46
C PRO A 94 -16.39 -4.98 4.89
N LEU A 95 -17.43 -5.20 4.08
CA LEU A 95 -18.46 -6.21 4.35
C LEU A 95 -17.93 -7.64 4.21
N ILE A 96 -17.00 -7.87 3.29
CA ILE A 96 -16.37 -9.18 3.10
C ILE A 96 -15.35 -9.42 4.20
N ALA A 97 -14.59 -8.40 4.58
CA ALA A 97 -13.65 -8.47 5.69
C ALA A 97 -14.32 -8.87 7.03
N GLN A 98 -15.61 -8.58 7.25
CA GLN A 98 -16.35 -9.01 8.43
C GLN A 98 -16.60 -10.54 8.50
N TYR A 99 -16.67 -11.22 7.36
CA TYR A 99 -16.82 -12.67 7.30
C TYR A 99 -15.50 -13.41 7.45
N TRP A 100 -14.47 -12.67 7.36
CA TRP A 100 -13.10 -13.12 7.47
C TRP A 100 -12.45 -12.40 8.63
N ASP A 101 -12.30 -13.03 9.78
CA ASP A 101 -11.54 -12.54 10.94
C ASP A 101 -10.04 -12.55 10.58
N TRP A 102 -9.55 -11.51 9.83
CA TRP A 102 -8.30 -11.63 9.10
C TRP A 102 -7.37 -10.44 9.18
N ASP A 103 -6.17 -10.71 9.53
CA ASP A 103 -5.01 -9.99 9.00
C ASP A 103 -4.90 -10.28 7.49
N ILE A 104 -4.94 -9.22 6.68
CA ILE A 104 -4.89 -9.29 5.21
C ILE A 104 -3.67 -10.09 4.75
N SER A 105 -2.50 -9.94 5.41
CA SER A 105 -1.27 -10.65 5.07
C SER A 105 -1.42 -12.16 5.22
N GLU A 106 -1.99 -12.61 6.33
CA GLU A 106 -2.09 -14.03 6.70
C GLU A 106 -2.91 -14.87 5.72
N LYS A 107 -3.62 -14.26 4.80
CA LYS A 107 -4.56 -15.00 3.97
C LYS A 107 -4.46 -14.77 2.48
N TYR A 108 -3.99 -13.61 2.06
CA TYR A 108 -3.86 -13.36 0.63
C TYR A 108 -2.57 -13.91 0.01
N VAL A 109 -1.42 -13.99 0.73
CA VAL A 109 -0.20 -14.55 0.15
C VAL A 109 -0.32 -16.05 -0.16
N PRO A 110 -0.91 -16.99 0.69
CA PRO A 110 -1.09 -18.33 0.15
C PRO A 110 -2.17 -18.43 -0.92
N LEU A 111 -3.18 -17.56 -0.89
CA LEU A 111 -4.10 -17.52 -2.01
C LEU A 111 -3.35 -17.16 -3.30
N GLU A 112 -2.49 -16.16 -3.23
CA GLU A 112 -1.59 -15.77 -4.32
C GLU A 112 -0.63 -16.89 -4.71
N ILE A 113 0.01 -17.52 -3.74
CA ILE A 113 0.89 -18.68 -3.95
C ILE A 113 0.10 -19.87 -4.51
N SER A 114 -1.15 -20.09 -4.04
CA SER A 114 -2.03 -21.13 -4.59
C SER A 114 -2.37 -20.85 -6.06
N VAL A 115 -2.65 -19.61 -6.42
CA VAL A 115 -2.86 -19.21 -7.83
C VAL A 115 -1.58 -19.45 -8.63
N LEU A 116 -0.41 -19.02 -8.14
CA LEU A 116 0.88 -19.28 -8.81
C LEU A 116 1.14 -20.76 -9.01
N ASN A 117 0.80 -21.60 -8.04
CA ASN A 117 0.92 -23.05 -8.14
C ASN A 117 -0.06 -23.69 -9.15
N SER A 118 -1.15 -23.00 -9.49
CA SER A 118 -2.12 -23.47 -10.48
C SER A 118 -1.73 -23.11 -11.92
N LEU A 119 -0.78 -22.18 -12.08
CA LEU A 119 -0.28 -21.76 -13.39
C LEU A 119 0.78 -22.74 -13.90
N ASP A 120 0.78 -23.01 -15.21
CA ASP A 120 1.82 -23.80 -15.88
C ASP A 120 3.05 -22.93 -16.18
N LEU A 121 3.73 -22.50 -15.11
CA LEU A 121 4.96 -21.70 -15.16
C LEU A 121 6.18 -22.60 -15.02
N ASP A 122 7.30 -22.21 -15.63
CA ASP A 122 8.56 -22.87 -15.31
C ASP A 122 8.96 -22.67 -13.84
N ASP A 123 9.67 -23.65 -13.27
CA ASP A 123 10.01 -23.68 -11.85
C ASP A 123 10.73 -22.40 -11.39
N ALA A 124 11.63 -21.86 -12.20
CA ALA A 124 12.40 -20.67 -11.83
C ALA A 124 11.52 -19.42 -11.77
N THR A 125 10.62 -19.26 -12.73
CA THR A 125 9.65 -18.16 -12.75
C THR A 125 8.71 -18.26 -11.55
N CYS A 126 8.17 -19.46 -11.30
CA CYS A 126 7.27 -19.70 -10.15
C CYS A 126 7.95 -19.38 -8.82
N GLU A 127 9.17 -19.84 -8.60
CA GLU A 127 9.99 -19.57 -7.42
C GLU A 127 10.24 -18.07 -7.20
N ILE A 128 10.57 -17.34 -8.27
CA ILE A 128 10.81 -15.89 -8.20
C ILE A 128 9.51 -15.17 -7.84
N LEU A 129 8.39 -15.50 -8.46
CA LEU A 129 7.10 -14.87 -8.21
C LEU A 129 6.63 -15.09 -6.77
N LYS A 130 6.76 -16.32 -6.25
CA LYS A 130 6.45 -16.65 -4.85
C LYS A 130 7.31 -15.84 -3.88
N ALA A 131 8.62 -15.81 -4.11
CA ALA A 131 9.53 -15.03 -3.27
C ALA A 131 9.20 -13.53 -3.29
N GLN A 132 8.90 -12.97 -4.46
CA GLN A 132 8.50 -11.58 -4.58
C GLN A 132 7.18 -11.28 -3.87
N THR A 133 6.22 -12.18 -3.92
CA THR A 133 4.96 -12.07 -3.18
C THR A 133 5.22 -11.93 -1.67
N ILE A 134 6.04 -12.82 -1.10
CA ILE A 134 6.37 -12.82 0.33
C ILE A 134 7.21 -11.59 0.70
N MET A 135 8.26 -11.29 -0.06
CA MET A 135 9.13 -10.14 0.22
C MET A 135 8.38 -8.81 0.18
N ARG A 136 7.39 -8.70 -0.68
CA ARG A 136 6.54 -7.51 -0.73
C ARG A 136 5.65 -7.35 0.49
N ASP A 137 5.18 -8.45 1.06
CA ASP A 137 4.45 -8.39 2.31
C ASP A 137 5.36 -7.86 3.44
N ILE A 138 6.61 -8.31 3.52
CA ILE A 138 7.59 -7.88 4.52
C ILE A 138 8.05 -6.45 4.27
N ASP A 139 8.77 -6.22 3.17
CA ASP A 139 9.39 -4.92 2.86
C ASP A 139 8.34 -3.85 2.50
N GLY A 140 7.28 -4.25 1.79
CA GLY A 140 6.24 -3.34 1.34
C GLY A 140 5.40 -2.76 2.48
N LYS A 141 5.15 -3.54 3.51
CA LYS A 141 4.41 -3.10 4.69
C LYS A 141 5.31 -2.67 5.84
N SER A 142 6.61 -2.89 5.72
CA SER A 142 7.59 -2.61 6.77
C SER A 142 7.19 -3.25 8.12
N HIS A 143 6.73 -4.50 8.09
CA HIS A 143 6.37 -5.24 9.29
C HIS A 143 7.07 -6.60 9.33
N VAL A 144 7.23 -7.13 10.52
CA VAL A 144 7.78 -8.47 10.74
C VAL A 144 6.79 -9.50 10.19
N ALA A 145 7.27 -10.40 9.34
CA ALA A 145 6.46 -11.51 8.89
C ALA A 145 6.03 -12.38 10.07
N SER A 146 4.78 -12.82 10.06
CA SER A 146 4.34 -13.78 11.07
C SER A 146 5.11 -15.10 10.94
N PRO A 147 5.23 -15.88 12.04
CA PRO A 147 5.85 -17.21 11.98
C PRO A 147 5.25 -18.09 10.89
N ARG A 148 3.98 -17.92 10.65
CA ARG A 148 3.20 -18.64 9.67
C ARG A 148 3.60 -18.28 8.22
N ILE A 149 3.85 -17.00 7.95
CA ILE A 149 4.33 -16.53 6.63
C ILE A 149 5.75 -17.03 6.36
N LEU A 150 6.61 -17.01 7.37
CA LEU A 150 7.97 -17.53 7.24
C LEU A 150 7.97 -19.04 7.01
N GLU A 151 7.10 -19.79 7.72
CA GLU A 151 6.93 -21.21 7.48
C GLU A 151 6.48 -21.49 6.04
N LEU A 152 5.49 -20.74 5.56
CA LEU A 152 5.04 -20.82 4.16
C LEU A 152 6.17 -20.52 3.18
N ALA A 153 6.98 -19.49 3.45
CA ALA A 153 8.13 -19.16 2.61
C ALA A 153 9.08 -20.35 2.45
N HIS A 154 9.42 -20.99 3.59
CA HIS A 154 10.30 -22.16 3.59
C HIS A 154 9.66 -23.43 3.00
N GLN A 155 8.33 -23.51 2.95
CA GLN A 155 7.61 -24.60 2.29
C GLN A 155 7.49 -24.42 0.79
N GLU A 156 7.35 -23.20 0.29
CA GLU A 156 6.97 -22.90 -1.08
C GLU A 156 8.11 -22.34 -1.94
N VAL A 157 9.16 -21.81 -1.33
CA VAL A 157 10.33 -21.29 -2.02
C VAL A 157 11.54 -22.17 -1.67
N HIS A 158 12.13 -22.82 -2.68
CA HIS A 158 13.20 -23.81 -2.48
C HIS A 158 14.57 -23.29 -2.87
N HIS A 159 14.65 -22.22 -3.66
CA HIS A 159 15.93 -21.67 -4.09
C HIS A 159 16.66 -20.97 -2.92
N PRO A 160 17.87 -21.42 -2.53
CA PRO A 160 18.52 -20.96 -1.29
C PRO A 160 18.76 -19.46 -1.20
N ARG A 161 19.05 -18.79 -2.35
CA ARG A 161 19.25 -17.33 -2.38
C ARG A 161 17.95 -16.56 -2.17
N LEU A 162 16.81 -17.09 -2.63
CA LEU A 162 15.51 -16.45 -2.47
C LEU A 162 15.04 -16.58 -1.02
N ILE A 163 15.16 -17.77 -0.42
CA ILE A 163 14.88 -17.96 1.01
C ILE A 163 15.78 -17.04 1.86
N GLN A 164 17.07 -17.00 1.59
CA GLN A 164 17.98 -16.11 2.32
C GLN A 164 17.60 -14.64 2.18
N ALA A 165 17.09 -14.21 1.00
CA ALA A 165 16.64 -12.84 0.79
C ALA A 165 15.39 -12.53 1.65
N ILE A 166 14.43 -13.46 1.73
CA ILE A 166 13.23 -13.34 2.57
C ILE A 166 13.62 -13.25 4.05
N ASP A 167 14.45 -14.16 4.53
CA ASP A 167 14.91 -14.18 5.93
C ASP A 167 15.67 -12.90 6.29
N ASN A 168 16.54 -12.42 5.39
CA ASN A 168 17.26 -11.17 5.58
C ASN A 168 16.33 -9.96 5.60
N ALA A 169 15.29 -9.93 4.76
CA ALA A 169 14.31 -8.87 4.77
C ALA A 169 13.57 -8.82 6.11
N ASN A 170 13.09 -9.97 6.58
CA ASN A 170 12.42 -10.07 7.88
C ASN A 170 13.36 -9.66 9.04
N GLN A 171 14.61 -10.14 9.02
CA GLN A 171 15.58 -9.79 10.05
C GLN A 171 15.93 -8.30 10.09
N ARG A 172 16.00 -7.63 8.91
CA ARG A 172 16.21 -6.17 8.86
C ARG A 172 15.08 -5.43 9.59
N ILE A 173 13.84 -5.82 9.39
CA ILE A 173 12.69 -5.20 10.07
C ILE A 173 12.76 -5.49 11.58
N MET A 174 13.04 -6.73 11.99
CA MET A 174 13.20 -7.09 13.41
C MET A 174 14.30 -6.27 14.10
N ASN A 175 15.47 -6.16 13.47
CA ASN A 175 16.58 -5.38 14.01
C ASN A 175 16.20 -3.90 14.13
N PHE A 176 15.57 -3.36 13.09
CA PHE A 176 15.12 -1.98 13.11
C PHE A 176 14.10 -1.72 14.22
N LEU A 177 13.14 -2.61 14.43
CA LEU A 177 12.16 -2.51 15.53
C LEU A 177 12.89 -2.52 16.88
N ALA A 178 13.79 -3.48 17.11
CA ALA A 178 14.54 -3.59 18.35
C ALA A 178 15.42 -2.35 18.63
N GLU A 179 16.06 -1.79 17.60
CA GLU A 179 16.86 -0.57 17.73
C GLU A 179 16.02 0.67 18.02
N ASN A 180 14.74 0.68 17.62
CA ASN A 180 13.85 1.84 17.73
C ASN A 180 12.73 1.65 18.78
N GLU A 181 12.68 0.52 19.48
CA GLU A 181 11.68 0.23 20.51
C GLU A 181 11.63 1.28 21.63
N HIS A 182 12.75 1.92 21.91
CA HIS A 182 12.88 2.95 22.96
C HIS A 182 13.14 4.37 22.42
N GLN A 183 13.09 4.59 21.12
CA GLN A 183 13.18 5.94 20.59
C GLN A 183 11.86 6.67 20.85
N GLU A 184 11.90 7.60 21.80
CA GLU A 184 10.84 8.58 21.98
C GLU A 184 10.60 9.29 20.62
N VAL A 185 9.33 9.45 20.27
CA VAL A 185 8.94 10.33 19.16
C VAL A 185 9.50 11.71 19.47
N VAL A 186 10.50 12.16 18.72
CA VAL A 186 11.09 13.49 18.93
C VAL A 186 9.96 14.50 18.75
N ALA A 187 9.63 15.20 19.84
CA ALA A 187 8.60 16.22 19.79
C ALA A 187 8.99 17.29 18.75
N PRO A 188 8.06 17.76 17.92
CA PRO A 188 8.33 18.81 16.96
C PRO A 188 8.95 20.02 17.65
N LYS A 189 9.89 20.67 16.99
CA LYS A 189 10.51 21.90 17.49
C LYS A 189 9.43 22.94 17.80
N ALA A 190 9.46 23.50 19.00
CA ALA A 190 8.51 24.53 19.40
C ALA A 190 8.49 25.69 18.41
N GLY A 191 7.30 26.06 17.93
CA GLY A 191 7.11 27.11 16.93
C GLY A 191 7.31 26.65 15.48
N SER A 192 7.65 25.39 15.24
CA SER A 192 7.65 24.83 13.88
C SER A 192 6.22 24.52 13.40
N PRO A 193 5.98 24.45 12.08
CA PRO A 193 4.68 24.01 11.55
C PRO A 193 4.22 22.65 12.12
N ALA A 194 5.13 21.70 12.31
CA ALA A 194 4.79 20.40 12.89
C ALA A 194 4.24 20.49 14.31
N SER A 195 4.61 21.53 15.09
CA SER A 195 4.04 21.77 16.42
C SER A 195 2.58 22.24 16.40
N LEU A 196 2.07 22.64 15.25
CA LEU A 196 0.67 23.05 15.05
C LEU A 196 -0.25 21.87 14.63
N ARG A 197 0.30 20.64 14.57
CA ARG A 197 -0.49 19.44 14.22
C ARG A 197 -1.69 19.28 15.16
N VAL A 198 -2.86 19.12 14.58
CA VAL A 198 -4.08 18.87 15.36
C VAL A 198 -4.03 17.45 15.93
N PRO A 199 -4.16 17.25 17.26
CA PRO A 199 -4.21 15.93 17.86
C PRO A 199 -5.41 15.10 17.37
N GLU A 200 -5.22 13.80 17.21
CA GLU A 200 -6.26 12.88 16.70
C GLU A 200 -7.50 12.83 17.61
N GLU A 201 -7.34 13.05 18.92
CA GLU A 201 -8.43 13.12 19.89
C GLU A 201 -9.46 14.22 19.56
N GLN A 202 -9.00 15.30 18.91
CA GLN A 202 -9.85 16.40 18.46
C GLN A 202 -10.57 16.09 17.14
N LEU A 203 -10.13 15.08 16.41
CA LEU A 203 -10.66 14.68 15.10
C LEU A 203 -11.75 13.62 15.20
N LYS A 204 -11.81 12.86 16.28
CA LYS A 204 -12.57 11.59 16.42
C LYS A 204 -14.06 11.67 16.05
N ASP A 205 -14.69 12.84 16.28
CA ASP A 205 -16.12 13.04 16.06
C ASP A 205 -16.44 13.68 14.69
N ILE A 206 -15.42 13.98 13.87
CA ILE A 206 -15.58 14.61 12.56
C ILE A 206 -15.59 13.52 11.48
N THR A 207 -16.75 13.27 10.91
CA THR A 207 -16.96 12.23 9.89
C THR A 207 -17.10 12.76 8.46
N ASP A 208 -17.40 14.06 8.30
CA ASP A 208 -17.44 14.71 6.98
C ASP A 208 -16.03 15.02 6.50
N GLY A 209 -15.66 14.54 5.32
CA GLY A 209 -14.30 14.65 4.79
C GLY A 209 -13.84 16.08 4.56
N LYS A 210 -14.72 16.97 4.10
CA LYS A 210 -14.41 18.39 3.91
C LYS A 210 -14.18 19.07 5.25
N ALA A 211 -15.09 18.90 6.21
CA ALA A 211 -14.98 19.49 7.54
C ALA A 211 -13.71 19.00 8.25
N LEU A 212 -13.39 17.70 8.13
CA LEU A 212 -12.20 17.10 8.71
C LEU A 212 -10.92 17.69 8.10
N PHE A 213 -10.87 17.79 6.77
CA PHE A 213 -9.74 18.36 6.05
C PHE A 213 -9.52 19.84 6.41
N GLU A 214 -10.60 20.64 6.40
CA GLU A 214 -10.55 22.05 6.76
C GLU A 214 -10.12 22.24 8.24
N PHE A 215 -10.56 21.37 9.14
CA PHE A 215 -10.15 21.41 10.55
C PHE A 215 -8.65 21.10 10.72
N ILE A 216 -8.15 20.06 10.02
CA ILE A 216 -6.74 19.69 10.03
C ILE A 216 -5.85 20.80 9.44
N THR A 217 -6.31 21.47 8.38
CA THR A 217 -5.51 22.48 7.66
C THR A 217 -5.64 23.89 8.22
N ALA A 218 -6.64 24.16 9.07
CA ALA A 218 -6.89 25.50 9.63
C ALA A 218 -5.68 26.15 10.34
N PRO A 219 -4.84 25.40 11.10
CA PRO A 219 -3.66 25.98 11.75
C PRO A 219 -2.57 26.48 10.80
N PHE A 220 -2.62 26.05 9.53
CA PHE A 220 -1.57 26.31 8.53
C PHE A 220 -1.93 27.45 7.56
N ARG A 221 -2.85 28.35 7.94
CA ARG A 221 -3.10 29.57 7.15
C ARG A 221 -1.84 30.41 7.07
N GLY A 222 -1.56 30.92 5.87
CA GLY A 222 -0.30 31.57 5.53
C GLY A 222 0.77 30.66 4.96
N TYR A 223 0.57 29.34 5.03
CA TYR A 223 1.42 28.34 4.37
C TYR A 223 0.72 27.81 3.12
N VAL A 224 1.49 27.45 2.10
CA VAL A 224 1.04 26.54 1.06
C VAL A 224 1.20 25.11 1.58
N ILE A 225 0.16 24.28 1.45
CA ILE A 225 0.22 22.90 1.88
C ILE A 225 0.35 22.00 0.65
N TYR A 226 1.40 21.17 0.63
CA TYR A 226 1.57 20.09 -0.33
C TYR A 226 1.07 18.80 0.32
N VAL A 227 -0.06 18.31 -0.19
CA VAL A 227 -0.74 17.12 0.35
C VAL A 227 -0.29 15.90 -0.43
N ASP A 228 0.03 14.82 0.29
CA ASP A 228 0.36 13.49 -0.24
C ASP A 228 -0.55 12.44 0.39
N VAL A 229 -1.36 11.77 -0.41
CA VAL A 229 -2.17 10.62 0.01
C VAL A 229 -1.49 9.35 -0.48
N TRP A 230 -1.03 8.54 0.46
CA TRP A 230 -0.11 7.42 0.22
C TRP A 230 -0.43 6.21 1.10
N GLY A 231 0.30 5.11 0.95
CA GLY A 231 0.25 3.96 1.85
C GLY A 231 1.60 3.25 1.92
N THR A 232 1.90 2.59 3.04
CA THR A 232 3.15 1.83 3.21
C THR A 232 3.27 0.70 2.20
N TRP A 233 2.14 0.17 1.75
CA TRP A 233 1.99 -0.86 0.73
C TRP A 233 2.17 -0.35 -0.71
N CYS A 234 2.14 0.97 -0.93
CA CYS A 234 2.15 1.58 -2.25
C CYS A 234 3.58 1.75 -2.79
N GLY A 235 4.01 0.88 -3.68
CA GLY A 235 5.32 0.95 -4.34
C GLY A 235 5.60 2.29 -5.02
N PRO A 236 4.73 2.77 -5.94
CA PRO A 236 4.90 4.07 -6.58
C PRO A 236 4.97 5.25 -5.59
N CYS A 237 4.24 5.19 -4.45
CA CYS A 237 4.33 6.22 -3.42
C CYS A 237 5.74 6.28 -2.81
N ARG A 238 6.30 5.11 -2.49
CA ARG A 238 7.65 5.00 -1.92
C ARG A 238 8.71 5.52 -2.87
N ASP A 239 8.57 5.24 -4.18
CA ASP A 239 9.46 5.77 -5.21
C ASP A 239 9.41 7.31 -5.24
N GLN A 240 8.22 7.90 -5.16
CA GLN A 240 8.06 9.36 -5.13
C GLN A 240 8.64 10.00 -3.87
N MET A 241 8.55 9.33 -2.72
CA MET A 241 9.13 9.82 -1.47
C MET A 241 10.65 9.95 -1.52
N GLY A 242 11.34 9.18 -2.37
CA GLY A 242 12.77 9.32 -2.63
C GLY A 242 13.17 10.70 -3.19
N TYR A 243 12.26 11.43 -3.83
CA TYR A 243 12.50 12.78 -4.37
C TYR A 243 12.20 13.90 -3.36
N VAL A 244 11.46 13.60 -2.28
CA VAL A 244 11.00 14.61 -1.31
C VAL A 244 12.15 15.35 -0.61
N PRO A 245 13.27 14.73 -0.20
CA PRO A 245 14.39 15.47 0.40
C PRO A 245 14.96 16.57 -0.51
N ALA A 246 15.11 16.28 -1.81
CA ALA A 246 15.58 17.27 -2.79
C ALA A 246 14.55 18.40 -2.98
N LEU A 247 13.27 18.06 -3.06
CA LEU A 247 12.18 19.03 -3.15
C LEU A 247 12.13 19.95 -1.92
N LYS A 248 12.23 19.39 -0.70
CA LYS A 248 12.27 20.17 0.55
C LYS A 248 13.44 21.16 0.56
N LYS A 249 14.60 20.73 0.07
CA LYS A 249 15.79 21.61 -0.04
C LYS A 249 15.55 22.77 -1.00
N MET A 250 14.87 22.57 -2.12
CA MET A 250 14.53 23.65 -3.07
C MET A 250 13.53 24.66 -2.51
N LEU A 251 12.70 24.23 -1.57
CA LEU A 251 11.67 25.06 -0.91
C LEU A 251 12.10 25.52 0.50
N GLU A 252 13.36 25.33 0.87
CA GLU A 252 13.89 25.75 2.17
C GLU A 252 13.66 27.25 2.44
N GLY A 253 13.20 27.57 3.63
CA GLY A 253 12.88 28.94 4.03
C GLY A 253 11.55 29.50 3.50
N LYS A 254 10.83 28.74 2.65
CA LYS A 254 9.50 29.13 2.19
C LYS A 254 8.40 28.62 3.14
N PRO A 255 7.28 29.34 3.29
CA PRO A 255 6.18 28.90 4.14
C PRO A 255 5.40 27.75 3.45
N VAL A 256 5.96 26.57 3.54
CA VAL A 256 5.40 25.33 2.95
C VAL A 256 5.28 24.25 4.03
N VAL A 257 4.13 23.61 4.09
CA VAL A 257 3.82 22.43 4.90
C VAL A 257 3.62 21.23 3.99
N TYR A 258 4.17 20.09 4.39
CA TYR A 258 3.94 18.79 3.76
C TYR A 258 2.97 18.00 4.64
N LEU A 259 1.78 17.73 4.11
CA LEU A 259 0.71 17.02 4.82
C LEU A 259 0.50 15.64 4.20
N TYR A 260 0.72 14.61 5.01
CA TYR A 260 0.66 13.22 4.59
C TYR A 260 -0.55 12.52 5.22
N PHE A 261 -1.40 11.93 4.38
CA PHE A 261 -2.47 11.03 4.81
C PHE A 261 -2.10 9.61 4.38
N CYS A 262 -1.93 8.73 5.37
CA CYS A 262 -1.60 7.34 5.12
C CYS A 262 -2.87 6.51 4.97
N ASN A 263 -2.94 5.71 3.90
CA ASN A 263 -4.05 4.82 3.61
C ASN A 263 -3.74 3.40 4.06
N ASN A 264 -4.71 2.76 4.72
CA ASN A 264 -4.76 1.32 4.99
C ASN A 264 -3.41 0.71 5.41
N SER A 265 -2.74 1.35 6.34
CA SER A 265 -1.41 0.97 6.80
C SER A 265 -1.42 0.69 8.30
N PRO A 266 -0.82 -0.42 8.76
CA PRO A 266 -0.62 -0.65 10.19
C PRO A 266 0.16 0.50 10.82
N ASP A 267 -0.24 0.94 12.00
CA ASP A 267 0.34 2.11 12.67
C ASP A 267 1.85 1.96 12.89
N GLU A 268 2.28 0.76 13.26
CA GLU A 268 3.70 0.43 13.44
C GLU A 268 4.47 0.56 12.11
N ALA A 269 3.99 -0.04 11.02
CA ALA A 269 4.60 0.03 9.71
C ALA A 269 4.71 1.48 9.20
N TRP A 270 3.66 2.28 9.41
CA TRP A 270 3.62 3.69 9.09
C TRP A 270 4.67 4.50 9.87
N ARG A 271 4.78 4.30 11.19
CA ARG A 271 5.78 4.98 12.03
C ARG A 271 7.21 4.61 11.66
N ILE A 272 7.44 3.31 11.39
CA ILE A 272 8.72 2.80 10.92
C ILE A 272 9.12 3.48 9.62
N TYR A 273 8.20 3.50 8.65
CA TYR A 273 8.48 4.06 7.32
C TYR A 273 8.84 5.55 7.39
N ILE A 274 8.10 6.33 8.16
CA ILE A 274 8.37 7.77 8.36
C ILE A 274 9.79 7.98 8.91
N ARG A 275 10.19 7.22 9.94
CA ARG A 275 11.52 7.33 10.55
C ARG A 275 12.64 6.87 9.62
N GLN A 276 12.50 5.71 8.99
CA GLN A 276 13.51 5.17 8.06
C GLN A 276 13.81 6.12 6.89
N ASN A 277 12.81 6.87 6.44
CA ASN A 277 12.93 7.74 5.30
C ASN A 277 13.06 9.23 5.69
N HIS A 278 13.29 9.53 6.99
CA HIS A 278 13.49 10.89 7.51
C HIS A 278 12.39 11.86 7.07
N LEU A 279 11.13 11.40 7.08
CA LEU A 279 9.98 12.21 6.67
C LEU A 279 9.44 13.08 7.82
N ASP A 280 9.86 12.83 9.05
CA ASP A 280 9.50 13.53 10.31
C ASP A 280 10.23 14.86 10.47
N THR A 281 10.09 15.76 9.51
CA THR A 281 10.72 17.07 9.53
C THR A 281 9.82 18.14 10.20
N ASP A 282 10.42 19.28 10.60
CA ASP A 282 9.74 20.38 11.30
C ASP A 282 8.54 21.00 10.54
N ASN A 283 8.38 20.69 9.25
CA ASN A 283 7.28 21.15 8.41
C ASN A 283 6.48 19.98 7.79
N ALA A 284 6.62 18.77 8.32
CA ALA A 284 5.88 17.59 7.90
C ALA A 284 4.83 17.19 8.94
N ILE A 285 3.62 16.97 8.47
CA ILE A 285 2.45 16.59 9.27
C ILE A 285 1.96 15.25 8.76
N HIS A 286 1.86 14.27 9.63
CA HIS A 286 1.48 12.92 9.27
C HIS A 286 0.22 12.49 10.00
N TYR A 287 -0.71 11.88 9.28
CA TYR A 287 -1.91 11.25 9.81
C TYR A 287 -2.07 9.83 9.28
N ASN A 288 -2.40 8.90 10.17
CA ASN A 288 -2.88 7.56 9.89
C ASN A 288 -4.27 7.44 10.55
N LEU A 289 -5.29 7.90 9.83
CA LEU A 289 -6.64 8.07 10.37
C LEU A 289 -7.40 6.74 10.42
N PRO A 290 -8.42 6.60 11.31
CA PRO A 290 -9.35 5.50 11.25
C PRO A 290 -10.04 5.39 9.88
N LYS A 291 -10.34 4.18 9.45
CA LYS A 291 -10.83 3.88 8.08
C LYS A 291 -11.99 4.74 7.61
N THR A 292 -12.93 5.08 8.49
CA THR A 292 -14.06 5.95 8.15
C THR A 292 -13.63 7.37 7.80
N GLN A 293 -12.69 7.93 8.54
CA GLN A 293 -12.14 9.26 8.31
C GLN A 293 -11.16 9.27 7.12
N GLU A 294 -10.35 8.23 6.99
CA GLU A 294 -9.49 8.01 5.83
C GLU A 294 -10.32 8.06 4.54
N SER A 295 -11.37 7.23 4.45
CA SER A 295 -12.24 7.19 3.26
C SER A 295 -12.95 8.53 3.00
N ALA A 296 -13.33 9.26 4.05
CA ALA A 296 -13.96 10.57 3.90
C ALA A 296 -12.99 11.62 3.35
N ILE A 297 -11.73 11.64 3.83
CA ILE A 297 -10.65 12.49 3.28
C ILE A 297 -10.36 12.14 1.82
N GLU A 298 -10.24 10.87 1.51
CA GLU A 298 -9.96 10.39 0.15
C GLU A 298 -11.07 10.79 -0.81
N GLN A 299 -12.32 10.65 -0.41
CA GLN A 299 -13.46 11.09 -1.20
C GLN A 299 -13.42 12.61 -1.44
N TYR A 300 -13.16 13.41 -0.40
CA TYR A 300 -13.08 14.87 -0.52
C TYR A 300 -11.92 15.32 -1.41
N LEU A 301 -10.77 14.64 -1.33
CA LEU A 301 -9.59 14.92 -2.15
C LEU A 301 -9.66 14.26 -3.54
N GLU A 302 -10.78 13.61 -3.90
CA GLU A 302 -10.97 12.93 -5.18
C GLU A 302 -9.84 11.93 -5.49
N VAL A 303 -9.48 11.11 -4.50
CA VAL A 303 -8.44 10.09 -4.65
C VAL A 303 -8.96 8.97 -5.54
N SER A 304 -8.37 8.80 -6.71
CA SER A 304 -8.69 7.72 -7.66
C SER A 304 -7.58 6.68 -7.76
N GLY A 305 -6.46 6.89 -7.05
CA GLY A 305 -5.31 5.99 -7.02
C GLY A 305 -4.19 6.58 -6.16
N PHE A 306 -3.14 5.79 -5.93
CA PHE A 306 -2.01 6.18 -5.08
C PHE A 306 -0.69 6.18 -5.87
N PRO A 307 0.18 7.20 -5.63
CA PRO A 307 -0.04 8.38 -4.78
C PRO A 307 -0.99 9.41 -5.40
N THR A 308 -1.67 10.18 -4.56
CA THR A 308 -2.44 11.36 -4.98
C THR A 308 -1.87 12.62 -4.34
N TYR A 309 -1.56 13.63 -5.15
CA TYR A 309 -1.04 14.92 -4.69
C TYR A 309 -2.04 16.04 -4.89
N ARG A 310 -2.15 16.92 -3.87
CA ARG A 310 -3.01 18.12 -3.90
C ARG A 310 -2.26 19.33 -3.35
N LEU A 311 -2.77 20.52 -3.65
CA LEU A 311 -2.27 21.78 -3.08
C LEU A 311 -3.38 22.52 -2.35
N VAL A 312 -3.00 23.19 -1.25
CA VAL A 312 -3.86 24.15 -0.55
C VAL A 312 -3.16 25.49 -0.57
N ASP A 313 -3.89 26.56 -0.92
CA ASP A 313 -3.34 27.91 -0.97
C ASP A 313 -3.15 28.51 0.45
N THR A 314 -2.50 29.66 0.52
CA THR A 314 -2.21 30.38 1.78
C THR A 314 -3.47 30.81 2.54
N THR A 315 -4.63 30.84 1.87
CA THR A 315 -5.94 31.14 2.52
C THR A 315 -6.61 29.88 3.08
N GLY A 316 -6.03 28.67 2.86
CA GLY A 316 -6.57 27.40 3.30
C GLY A 316 -7.57 26.79 2.32
N ARG A 317 -7.62 27.23 1.06
CA ARG A 317 -8.52 26.65 0.04
C ARG A 317 -7.79 25.57 -0.75
N LEU A 318 -8.45 24.43 -0.92
CA LEU A 318 -8.00 23.38 -1.82
C LEU A 318 -7.94 23.90 -3.26
N VAL A 319 -6.79 23.78 -3.91
CA VAL A 319 -6.60 24.15 -5.31
C VAL A 319 -7.22 23.07 -6.18
N PRO A 320 -8.09 23.44 -7.15
CA PRO A 320 -8.69 22.45 -8.04
C PRO A 320 -7.65 21.69 -8.87
N GLY A 321 -7.91 20.40 -9.06
CA GLY A 321 -7.04 19.51 -9.83
C GLY A 321 -5.90 18.89 -9.01
N GLY A 322 -5.05 18.11 -9.69
CA GLY A 322 -3.89 17.44 -9.09
C GLY A 322 -2.69 18.38 -8.95
N ALA A 323 -1.81 18.07 -7.99
CA ALA A 323 -0.50 18.71 -7.89
C ALA A 323 0.55 17.92 -8.69
N PRO A 324 1.64 18.57 -9.17
CA PRO A 324 2.75 17.87 -9.78
C PRO A 324 3.41 16.87 -8.80
N TRP A 325 3.97 15.80 -9.33
CA TRP A 325 4.61 14.75 -8.53
C TRP A 325 6.03 15.15 -8.08
N PRO A 326 6.52 14.68 -6.93
CA PRO A 326 7.86 14.95 -6.42
C PRO A 326 9.00 14.63 -7.39
N SER A 327 8.83 13.64 -8.28
CA SER A 327 9.78 13.30 -9.34
C SER A 327 9.95 14.42 -10.39
N ASN A 328 9.05 15.42 -10.41
CA ASN A 328 9.21 16.65 -11.16
C ASN A 328 9.29 17.86 -10.21
N PRO A 329 10.39 18.00 -9.45
CA PRO A 329 10.50 18.99 -8.38
C PRO A 329 10.38 20.43 -8.89
N SER A 330 10.85 20.71 -10.11
CA SER A 330 10.74 22.05 -10.71
C SER A 330 9.28 22.45 -10.93
N ALA A 331 8.42 21.53 -11.36
CA ALA A 331 6.99 21.80 -11.51
C ALA A 331 6.30 22.01 -10.16
N VAL A 332 6.67 21.22 -9.13
CA VAL A 332 6.15 21.38 -7.76
C VAL A 332 6.54 22.76 -7.22
N VAL A 333 7.82 23.14 -7.33
CA VAL A 333 8.32 24.45 -6.88
C VAL A 333 7.57 25.58 -7.57
N ALA A 334 7.44 25.54 -8.90
CA ALA A 334 6.72 26.58 -9.66
C ALA A 334 5.26 26.70 -9.23
N ALA A 335 4.56 25.58 -9.01
CA ALA A 335 3.17 25.57 -8.55
C ALA A 335 3.02 26.19 -7.15
N ILE A 336 3.93 25.84 -6.23
CA ILE A 336 3.94 26.38 -4.86
C ILE A 336 4.27 27.89 -4.88
N GLU A 337 5.30 28.33 -5.62
CA GLU A 337 5.68 29.74 -5.73
C GLU A 337 4.56 30.60 -6.31
N GLN A 338 3.82 30.07 -7.29
CA GLN A 338 2.64 30.75 -7.83
C GLN A 338 1.55 30.99 -6.74
N LEU A 339 1.40 30.08 -5.79
CA LEU A 339 0.44 30.23 -4.69
C LEU A 339 0.95 31.16 -3.58
N LEU A 340 2.25 31.22 -3.34
CA LEU A 340 2.87 32.11 -2.37
C LEU A 340 2.87 33.58 -2.82
N ASN A 341 2.83 33.84 -4.13
CA ASN A 341 2.87 35.18 -4.71
C ASN A 341 1.47 35.77 -4.98
N LYS A 342 0.39 35.07 -4.62
CA LYS A 342 -1.00 35.55 -4.69
C LYS A 342 -1.44 36.20 -3.40
#